data_559651093374a1e99d06e7759265066d
#
_entry.id   559651093374a1e99d06e7759265066d
#
_cell.length_a   1.000
_cell.length_b   1.000
_cell.length_c   1.000
_cell.angle_alpha   90.00
_cell.angle_beta   90.00
_cell.angle_gamma   90.00
#
_symmetry.space_group_name_H-M   'P 1'
#
loop_
_entity.id
_entity.type
_entity.pdbx_description
1 polymer ?
#
loop_
_entity_poly.entity_id
_entity_poly.type
_entity_poly.pdbx_seq_one_letter_code
_entity_poly.pdbx_strand_id
1 'polypeptide(L)'
;MTEDKSSILLSDVTVEGDLVEKDKIIIDAKISGNIKAEDIETHSNSNIRGNVTSKNASIGGKLKGNINSDQIVIQKTADIEGVLNQKTLSIEEGAVLKIKTETYK
;
A
#
# COMPACT_ATOMS: atom_id res chain seq x y z
N MET A 1 23.49 13.45 8.04
CA MET A 1 23.05 13.10 7.89
C MET A 1 22.70 12.32 7.78
N THR A 2 22.35 12.17 7.81
CA THR A 2 21.81 11.47 7.74
C THR A 2 21.49 10.67 7.04
N GLU A 3 21.50 10.06 6.92
CA GLU A 3 21.03 9.41 6.30
C GLU A 3 20.22 8.82 6.42
N ASP A 4 20.00 9.07 6.31
CA ASP A 4 18.98 8.53 6.69
C ASP A 4 18.24 7.79 5.79
N LYS A 5 17.54 6.90 6.17
CA LYS A 5 16.69 6.21 5.40
C LYS A 5 15.62 7.04 4.99
N SER A 6 15.39 7.12 3.76
CA SER A 6 14.34 7.93 3.27
C SER A 6 13.02 7.35 3.65
N SER A 7 12.25 8.12 4.34
CA SER A 7 10.86 7.81 4.59
C SER A 7 10.05 9.02 4.23
N ILE A 8 9.10 8.86 3.36
CA ILE A 8 8.25 9.96 2.98
C ILE A 8 6.90 9.77 3.62
N LEU A 9 6.44 10.76 4.36
CA LEU A 9 5.12 10.77 4.94
C LEU A 9 4.25 11.75 4.16
N LEU A 10 3.23 11.22 3.52
CA LEU A 10 2.24 12.02 2.82
C LEU A 10 1.00 12.09 3.68
N SER A 11 0.61 13.29 4.06
CA SER A 11 -0.52 13.49 4.96
C SER A 11 -1.32 14.68 4.49
N ASP A 12 -2.65 14.52 4.47
CA ASP A 12 -3.55 15.62 4.17
C ASP A 12 -3.35 16.25 2.80
N VAL A 13 -2.86 15.46 1.85
CA VAL A 13 -2.64 15.95 0.49
C VAL A 13 -3.35 15.03 -0.49
N THR A 14 -3.49 15.50 -1.71
CA THR A 14 -4.00 14.69 -2.80
C THR A 14 -2.92 14.64 -3.87
N VAL A 15 -2.53 13.45 -4.25
CA VAL A 15 -1.48 13.25 -5.24
C VAL A 15 -2.08 12.56 -6.45
N GLU A 16 -1.80 13.09 -7.62
CA GLU A 16 -2.18 12.45 -8.88
C GLU A 16 -0.92 12.17 -9.67
N GLY A 17 -0.81 10.95 -10.17
CA GLY A 17 0.35 10.55 -10.93
C GLY A 17 1.11 9.44 -10.22
N ASP A 18 2.27 9.13 -10.75
CA ASP A 18 3.05 8.02 -10.26
C ASP A 18 4.02 8.47 -9.18
N LEU A 19 4.12 7.66 -8.14
CA LEU A 19 5.08 7.87 -7.06
C LEU A 19 6.09 6.75 -7.08
N VAL A 20 7.37 7.10 -7.06
CA VAL A 20 8.44 6.13 -6.99
C VAL A 20 9.35 6.53 -5.84
N GLU A 21 9.58 5.61 -4.92
CA GLU A 21 10.44 5.84 -3.78
C GLU A 21 11.33 4.62 -3.60
N LYS A 22 12.61 4.85 -3.36
CA LYS A 22 13.55 3.75 -3.21
C LYS A 22 13.34 2.99 -1.94
N ASP A 23 13.04 3.69 -0.86
CA ASP A 23 13.00 3.07 0.45
C ASP A 23 11.57 2.93 0.92
N LYS A 24 11.16 3.66 1.90
CA LYS A 24 9.87 3.51 2.52
C LYS A 24 9.00 4.73 2.27
N ILE A 25 7.73 4.50 2.00
CA ILE A 25 6.77 5.58 1.90
C ILE A 25 5.62 5.30 2.87
N ILE A 26 5.24 6.31 3.63
CA ILE A 26 4.13 6.24 4.56
C ILE A 26 3.03 7.15 4.02
N ILE A 27 1.84 6.61 3.87
CA ILE A 27 0.76 7.31 3.20
C ILE A 27 -0.42 7.47 4.16
N ASP A 28 -0.83 8.72 4.34
CA ASP A 28 -2.01 9.07 5.10
C ASP A 28 -2.78 10.11 4.31
N ALA A 29 -2.92 9.86 3.01
CA ALA A 29 -3.40 10.85 2.06
C ALA A 29 -4.17 10.16 0.95
N LYS A 30 -4.68 10.94 0.01
CA LYS A 30 -5.37 10.41 -1.17
C LYS A 30 -4.41 10.39 -2.34
N ILE A 31 -4.32 9.25 -3.00
CA ILE A 31 -3.42 9.09 -4.11
C ILE A 31 -4.15 8.43 -5.27
N SER A 32 -4.00 9.00 -6.44
CA SER A 32 -4.55 8.45 -7.66
C SER A 32 -3.40 8.25 -8.64
N GLY A 33 -3.04 6.99 -8.89
CA GLY A 33 -1.91 6.68 -9.75
C GLY A 33 -1.19 5.44 -9.26
N ASN A 34 0.02 5.24 -9.75
CA ASN A 34 0.80 4.06 -9.41
C ASN A 34 1.83 4.41 -8.35
N ILE A 35 2.05 3.49 -7.43
CA ILE A 35 3.02 3.67 -6.36
C ILE A 35 4.02 2.54 -6.43
N LYS A 36 5.29 2.89 -6.39
CA LYS A 36 6.36 1.90 -6.36
C LYS A 36 7.35 2.28 -5.28
N ALA A 37 7.57 1.37 -4.36
CA ALA A 37 8.52 1.60 -3.26
C ALA A 37 8.98 0.25 -2.76
N GLU A 38 10.01 0.24 -1.94
CA GLU A 38 10.42 -1.00 -1.32
C GLU A 38 9.44 -1.37 -0.21
N ASP A 39 9.13 -0.42 0.66
CA ASP A 39 8.18 -0.63 1.74
C ASP A 39 7.08 0.42 1.64
N ILE A 40 5.85 -0.01 1.73
CA ILE A 40 4.70 0.88 1.70
C ILE A 40 3.88 0.64 2.96
N GLU A 41 3.56 1.72 3.65
CA GLU A 41 2.71 1.67 4.81
C GLU A 41 1.59 2.68 4.62
N THR A 42 0.34 2.24 4.70
CA THR A 42 -0.79 3.15 4.58
C THR A 42 -1.58 3.15 5.88
N HIS A 43 -2.05 4.31 6.26
CA HIS A 43 -2.79 4.50 7.49
C HIS A 43 -4.29 4.58 7.21
N SER A 44 -5.09 4.61 8.25
CA SER A 44 -6.53 4.47 8.12
C SER A 44 -7.19 5.59 7.31
N ASN A 45 -6.54 6.74 7.22
CA ASN A 45 -7.07 7.86 6.44
C ASN A 45 -6.63 7.84 4.98
N SER A 46 -5.81 6.88 4.59
CA SER A 46 -5.33 6.84 3.22
C SER A 46 -6.40 6.30 2.29
N ASN A 47 -6.34 6.77 1.06
CA ASN A 47 -7.25 6.31 0.01
C ASN A 47 -6.44 6.27 -1.27
N ILE A 48 -6.19 5.08 -1.77
CA ILE A 48 -5.31 4.89 -2.93
C ILE A 48 -6.12 4.27 -4.05
N ARG A 49 -5.99 4.84 -5.23
CA ARG A 49 -6.55 4.29 -6.45
C ARG A 49 -5.45 4.08 -7.44
N GLY A 50 -5.23 2.85 -7.85
CA GLY A 50 -4.21 2.53 -8.83
C GLY A 50 -3.47 1.28 -8.44
N ASN A 51 -2.25 1.15 -8.97
CA ASN A 51 -1.44 -0.03 -8.75
C ASN A 51 -0.35 0.27 -7.74
N VAL A 52 -0.13 -0.69 -6.86
CA VAL A 52 0.91 -0.59 -5.84
C VAL A 52 1.90 -1.72 -6.08
N THR A 53 3.17 -1.38 -6.19
CA THR A 53 4.23 -2.37 -6.33
C THR A 53 5.26 -2.12 -5.24
N SER A 54 5.54 -3.14 -4.47
CA SER A 54 6.50 -3.01 -3.37
C SER A 54 7.01 -4.39 -3.00
N LYS A 55 8.03 -4.39 -2.17
CA LYS A 55 8.50 -5.64 -1.59
C LYS A 55 7.63 -5.99 -0.38
N ASN A 56 7.36 -5.00 0.45
CA ASN A 56 6.52 -5.17 1.63
C ASN A 56 5.43 -4.10 1.62
N ALA A 57 4.20 -4.49 1.87
CA ALA A 57 3.08 -3.56 1.93
C ALA A 57 2.30 -3.79 3.22
N SER A 58 2.06 -2.72 3.95
CA SER A 58 1.21 -2.75 5.13
C SER A 58 0.06 -1.79 4.88
N ILE A 59 -1.13 -2.32 4.77
CA ILE A 59 -2.28 -1.55 4.32
C ILE A 59 -3.25 -1.37 5.49
N GLY A 60 -3.49 -0.13 5.85
CA GLY A 60 -4.41 0.20 6.92
C GLY A 60 -5.55 1.11 6.50
N GLY A 61 -5.60 1.50 5.23
CA GLY A 61 -6.62 2.40 4.71
C GLY A 61 -7.36 1.78 3.53
N LYS A 62 -7.95 2.65 2.71
CA LYS A 62 -8.69 2.19 1.55
C LYS A 62 -7.79 2.11 0.34
N LEU A 63 -7.99 1.05 -0.43
CA LEU A 63 -7.21 0.86 -1.65
C LEU A 63 -8.10 0.22 -2.70
N LYS A 64 -8.11 0.82 -3.89
CA LYS A 64 -8.78 0.25 -5.04
C LYS A 64 -7.75 0.07 -6.15
N GLY A 65 -7.57 -1.16 -6.58
CA GLY A 65 -6.64 -1.45 -7.66
C GLY A 65 -5.87 -2.73 -7.39
N ASN A 66 -4.67 -2.79 -7.93
CA ASN A 66 -3.86 -4.00 -7.83
C ASN A 66 -2.67 -3.75 -6.92
N ILE A 67 -2.34 -4.75 -6.12
CA ILE A 67 -1.14 -4.73 -5.29
C ILE A 67 -0.26 -5.88 -5.71
N ASN A 68 0.99 -5.57 -6.01
CA ASN A 68 2.00 -6.58 -6.29
C ASN A 68 3.10 -6.42 -5.26
N SER A 69 3.20 -7.36 -4.34
CA SER A 69 4.18 -7.33 -3.27
C SER A 69 4.60 -8.73 -2.90
N ASP A 70 5.79 -8.86 -2.34
CA ASP A 70 6.19 -10.15 -1.81
C ASP A 70 5.43 -10.45 -0.52
N GLN A 71 5.29 -9.46 0.34
CA GLN A 71 4.57 -9.63 1.59
C GLN A 71 3.54 -8.53 1.73
N ILE A 72 2.31 -8.91 2.05
CA ILE A 72 1.23 -7.97 2.27
C ILE A 72 0.64 -8.23 3.65
N VAL A 73 0.54 -7.17 4.45
CA VAL A 73 -0.12 -7.21 5.74
C VAL A 73 -1.34 -6.29 5.66
N ILE A 74 -2.50 -6.84 5.90
CA ILE A 74 -3.75 -6.09 5.86
C ILE A 74 -4.20 -5.86 7.29
N GLN A 75 -4.25 -4.60 7.69
CA GLN A 75 -4.61 -4.24 9.05
C GLN A 75 -6.13 -4.16 9.18
N LYS A 76 -6.60 -4.21 10.41
CA LYS A 76 -8.04 -4.30 10.67
C LYS A 76 -8.84 -3.11 10.16
N THR A 77 -8.20 -1.98 9.93
CA THR A 77 -8.88 -0.79 9.41
C THR A 77 -8.87 -0.73 7.89
N ALA A 78 -8.30 -1.72 7.23
CA ALA A 78 -8.15 -1.69 5.79
C ALA A 78 -9.45 -2.04 5.08
N ASP A 79 -9.64 -1.43 3.92
CA ASP A 79 -10.75 -1.74 3.02
C ASP A 79 -10.15 -1.81 1.63
N ILE A 80 -10.05 -3.01 1.09
CA ILE A 80 -9.32 -3.23 -0.15
C ILE A 80 -10.25 -3.83 -1.19
N GLU A 81 -10.19 -3.25 -2.38
CA GLU A 81 -10.96 -3.73 -3.51
C GLU A 81 -10.03 -3.88 -4.70
N GLY A 82 -9.97 -5.06 -5.30
CA GLY A 82 -9.12 -5.29 -6.45
C GLY A 82 -8.43 -6.63 -6.43
N VAL A 83 -7.19 -6.65 -6.90
CA VAL A 83 -6.42 -7.88 -7.03
C VAL A 83 -5.15 -7.78 -6.20
N LEU A 84 -4.88 -8.82 -5.44
CA LEU A 84 -3.64 -8.92 -4.67
C LEU A 84 -2.78 -10.03 -5.25
N ASN A 85 -1.55 -9.70 -5.60
CA ASN A 85 -0.55 -10.68 -6.02
C ASN A 85 0.56 -10.67 -4.99
N GLN A 86 0.76 -11.79 -4.31
CA GLN A 86 1.71 -11.84 -3.21
C GLN A 86 2.23 -13.24 -2.98
N LYS A 87 3.36 -13.32 -2.30
CA LYS A 87 3.87 -14.59 -1.81
C LYS A 87 3.26 -14.92 -0.46
N THR A 88 3.22 -13.94 0.43
CA THR A 88 2.63 -14.13 1.74
C THR A 88 1.61 -13.04 2.01
N LEU A 89 0.54 -13.39 2.67
CA LEU A 89 -0.54 -12.48 2.98
C LEU A 89 -0.99 -12.71 4.41
N SER A 90 -1.00 -11.64 5.20
CA SER A 90 -1.53 -11.64 6.56
C SER A 90 -2.68 -10.68 6.63
N ILE A 91 -3.79 -11.11 7.19
CA ILE A 91 -4.98 -10.29 7.30
C ILE A 91 -5.41 -10.27 8.74
N GLU A 92 -5.57 -9.06 9.28
CA GLU A 92 -6.08 -8.92 10.64
C GLU A 92 -7.60 -8.99 10.64
N GLU A 93 -8.13 -9.48 11.75
CA GLU A 93 -9.55 -9.57 11.92
C GLU A 93 -10.17 -8.18 11.87
N GLY A 94 -11.25 -8.02 11.15
CA GLY A 94 -11.91 -6.73 11.00
C GLY A 94 -11.69 -6.07 9.65
N ALA A 95 -10.69 -6.51 8.91
CA ALA A 95 -10.43 -5.94 7.60
C ALA A 95 -11.54 -6.30 6.62
N VAL A 96 -11.84 -5.38 5.71
CA VAL A 96 -12.83 -5.58 4.66
C VAL A 96 -12.11 -5.78 3.35
N LEU A 97 -12.38 -6.90 2.70
CA LEU A 97 -11.69 -7.24 1.47
C LEU A 97 -12.71 -7.65 0.41
N LYS A 98 -12.68 -6.93 -0.71
CA LYS A 98 -13.41 -7.32 -1.90
C LYS A 98 -12.39 -7.57 -2.98
N ILE A 99 -11.69 -8.68 -2.84
CA ILE A 99 -10.48 -8.90 -3.62
C ILE A 99 -10.49 -10.26 -4.27
N LYS A 100 -9.65 -10.33 -5.29
CA LYS A 100 -9.24 -11.57 -5.88
C LYS A 100 -7.75 -11.73 -5.56
N THR A 101 -7.39 -12.79 -4.89
CA THR A 101 -5.99 -13.00 -4.55
C THR A 101 -5.36 -13.97 -5.52
N GLU A 102 -4.12 -13.68 -5.86
CA GLU A 102 -3.32 -14.59 -6.66
C GLU A 102 -1.96 -14.72 -5.99
N THR A 103 -1.58 -15.94 -5.71
CA THR A 103 -0.31 -16.21 -5.07
C THR A 103 0.67 -16.67 -6.14
N TYR A 104 1.84 -16.06 -6.18
CA TYR A 104 2.86 -16.49 -7.11
C TYR A 104 4.01 -17.14 -6.37
N LYS A 105 4.77 -17.89 -7.09
CA LYS A 105 5.86 -18.67 -6.49
C LYS A 105 7.19 -18.12 -6.89
#